data_33011c22675a117ee53d89721987c9db
#
_entry.id   33011c22675a117ee53d89721987c9db
#
_cell.length_a   1.000
_cell.length_b   1.000
_cell.length_c   1.000
_cell.angle_alpha   90.00
_cell.angle_beta   90.00
_cell.angle_gamma   90.00
#
_symmetry.space_group_name_H-M   'P 1'
#
loop_
_entity.id
_entity.type
_entity.pdbx_description
1 polymer ?
#
loop_
_entity_poly.entity_id
_entity_poly.type
_entity_poly.pdbx_seq_one_letter_code
_entity_poly.pdbx_strand_id
1 'polypeptide(L)'
;PTPAVLRQPDPNQTRMETIGATVTSLVMRGNAYFILGNRDRFGFPQSAILLSPDAVGVVIDRQGNISYQVNGTTYDTSEILHIRGGVVTPGSISGAGPLQLQRRSLALSLAGDEAASESHVSGSIPSGVINSPQEMSQEEATILKQSFMKAHGGRQKSPAVLTGGLTYQALSWSPDDLQLLESRRYSSEQICTIFGVPPAMIGVSTEGNSKTYSNVQQDNRFFVDYTLRGYMSRIEQSFSGLLPRGQVALFDADDFQRADRLQRYEAHRIGLEAGWLTVDEVRRLEDLPTGQIEVEVTA
;
A
#
# COMPACT_ATOMS: atom_id res chain seq x y z
N PRO A 1 7.74 19.78 26.84
CA PRO A 1 8.06 19.99 25.42
C PRO A 1 8.33 18.65 24.75
N THR A 2 7.83 18.47 23.53
CA THR A 2 8.02 17.25 22.74
C THR A 2 9.52 17.05 22.46
N PRO A 3 10.10 15.87 22.72
CA PRO A 3 11.47 15.56 22.39
C PRO A 3 11.82 15.82 20.92
N ALA A 4 13.05 16.26 20.63
CA ALA A 4 13.47 16.62 19.29
C ALA A 4 13.33 15.44 18.31
N VAL A 5 13.71 14.24 18.73
CA VAL A 5 13.61 13.00 17.95
C VAL A 5 12.18 12.63 17.54
N LEU A 6 11.16 13.08 18.26
CA LEU A 6 9.75 12.88 17.88
C LEU A 6 9.20 14.04 17.04
N ARG A 7 9.69 15.27 17.30
CA ARG A 7 9.23 16.44 16.57
C ARG A 7 9.70 16.42 15.12
N GLN A 8 10.96 16.09 14.90
CA GLN A 8 11.59 15.95 13.60
C GLN A 8 12.70 14.90 13.71
N PRO A 9 12.39 13.61 13.44
CA PRO A 9 13.38 12.54 13.56
C PRO A 9 14.58 12.76 12.64
N ASP A 10 14.35 13.02 11.38
CA ASP A 10 15.37 13.35 10.39
C ASP A 10 15.41 14.86 10.16
N PRO A 11 16.58 15.53 10.37
CA PRO A 11 16.72 16.96 10.11
C PRO A 11 16.44 17.38 8.67
N ASN A 12 16.59 16.46 7.71
CA ASN A 12 16.44 16.73 6.27
C ASN A 12 15.04 16.41 5.73
N GLN A 13 14.16 15.82 6.56
CA GLN A 13 12.82 15.40 6.16
C GLN A 13 11.76 15.88 7.15
N THR A 14 10.55 16.02 6.70
CA THR A 14 9.43 16.25 7.61
C THR A 14 9.13 14.98 8.41
N ARG A 15 8.49 15.13 9.56
CA ARG A 15 8.05 13.98 10.35
C ARG A 15 7.17 13.04 9.55
N MET A 16 6.27 13.59 8.72
CA MET A 16 5.36 12.81 7.89
C MET A 16 6.11 11.97 6.85
N GLU A 17 7.10 12.56 6.16
CA GLU A 17 7.94 11.85 5.19
C GLU A 17 8.73 10.72 5.87
N THR A 18 9.35 11.00 7.01
CA THR A 18 10.10 9.98 7.76
C THR A 18 9.21 8.80 8.18
N ILE A 19 8.01 9.07 8.72
CA ILE A 19 7.08 8.01 9.14
C ILE A 19 6.57 7.24 7.91
N GLY A 20 6.18 7.92 6.84
CA GLY A 20 5.75 7.30 5.58
C GLY A 20 6.82 6.38 5.00
N ALA A 21 8.07 6.84 4.93
CA ALA A 21 9.20 6.05 4.46
C ALA A 21 9.50 4.85 5.40
N THR A 22 9.30 5.02 6.71
CA THR A 22 9.41 3.93 7.70
C THR A 22 8.39 2.84 7.43
N VAL A 23 7.13 3.20 7.26
CA VAL A 23 6.05 2.23 6.95
C VAL A 23 6.35 1.55 5.62
N THR A 24 6.77 2.29 4.59
CA THR A 24 7.18 1.73 3.30
C THR A 24 8.30 0.71 3.46
N SER A 25 9.34 1.01 4.24
CA SER A 25 10.44 0.09 4.53
C SER A 25 9.96 -1.19 5.23
N LEU A 26 9.05 -1.07 6.20
CA LEU A 26 8.47 -2.20 6.92
C LEU A 26 7.60 -3.07 6.00
N VAL A 27 6.81 -2.47 5.12
CA VAL A 27 5.94 -3.18 4.17
C VAL A 27 6.76 -3.88 3.09
N MET A 28 7.72 -3.17 2.49
CA MET A 28 8.49 -3.68 1.35
C MET A 28 9.61 -4.63 1.75
N ARG A 29 10.30 -4.36 2.87
CA ARG A 29 11.51 -5.08 3.31
C ARG A 29 11.38 -5.76 4.66
N GLY A 30 10.28 -5.52 5.40
CA GLY A 30 10.07 -6.08 6.72
C GLY A 30 10.95 -5.48 7.81
N ASN A 31 11.76 -4.49 7.50
CA ASN A 31 12.69 -3.87 8.44
C ASN A 31 12.84 -2.39 8.16
N ALA A 32 13.01 -1.58 9.21
CA ALA A 32 13.40 -0.19 9.10
C ALA A 32 14.55 0.08 10.06
N TYR A 33 15.57 0.80 9.59
CA TYR A 33 16.79 1.08 10.33
C TYR A 33 17.00 2.57 10.42
N PHE A 34 17.30 3.04 11.62
CA PHE A 34 17.65 4.45 11.84
C PHE A 34 19.02 4.54 12.49
N ILE A 35 19.87 5.39 11.94
CA ILE A 35 21.08 5.80 12.63
C ILE A 35 20.72 6.90 13.64
N LEU A 36 21.08 6.67 14.90
CA LEU A 36 20.81 7.60 15.98
C LEU A 36 21.90 8.67 16.01
N GLY A 37 21.47 9.92 15.86
CA GLY A 37 22.37 11.06 15.84
C GLY A 37 22.73 11.56 17.26
N ASN A 38 23.26 12.78 17.31
CA ASN A 38 23.76 13.40 18.52
C ASN A 38 22.86 13.15 19.74
N ARG A 39 23.49 12.84 20.86
CA ARG A 39 22.81 12.66 22.15
C ARG A 39 22.82 13.94 22.97
N ASP A 40 21.77 14.16 23.73
CA ASP A 40 21.71 15.25 24.70
C ASP A 40 22.58 14.95 25.90
N ARG A 41 22.62 15.90 26.86
CA ARG A 41 23.37 15.77 28.13
C ARG A 41 22.91 14.58 28.98
N PHE A 42 21.76 14.01 28.73
CA PHE A 42 21.20 12.86 29.44
C PHE A 42 21.38 11.54 28.66
N GLY A 43 21.99 11.59 27.48
CA GLY A 43 22.25 10.43 26.63
C GLY A 43 21.11 10.05 25.66
N PHE A 44 20.05 10.86 25.57
CA PHE A 44 18.95 10.61 24.66
C PHE A 44 19.24 11.13 23.24
N PRO A 45 18.92 10.38 22.18
CA PRO A 45 19.19 10.80 20.81
C PRO A 45 18.32 12.02 20.43
N GLN A 46 18.93 12.95 19.72
CA GLN A 46 18.27 14.16 19.25
C GLN A 46 17.71 13.99 17.82
N SER A 47 18.23 13.02 17.08
CA SER A 47 17.78 12.69 15.71
C SER A 47 17.86 11.19 15.47
N ALA A 48 17.06 10.74 14.50
CA ALA A 48 17.03 9.37 14.00
C ALA A 48 16.87 9.43 12.48
N ILE A 49 17.95 9.17 11.75
CA ILE A 49 17.99 9.26 10.28
C ILE A 49 17.66 7.90 9.70
N LEU A 50 16.60 7.83 8.89
CA LEU A 50 16.17 6.59 8.26
C LEU A 50 17.17 6.16 7.16
N LEU A 51 17.58 4.91 7.24
CA LEU A 51 18.48 4.28 6.25
C LEU A 51 17.67 3.42 5.28
N SER A 52 18.19 3.29 4.05
CA SER A 52 17.66 2.28 3.13
C SER A 52 17.91 0.88 3.71
N PRO A 53 16.88 0.04 3.86
CA PRO A 53 17.07 -1.32 4.37
C PRO A 53 18.03 -2.15 3.52
N ASP A 54 18.14 -1.85 2.21
CA ASP A 54 19.02 -2.56 1.29
C ASP A 54 20.51 -2.17 1.49
N ALA A 55 20.79 -1.08 2.19
CA ALA A 55 22.15 -0.61 2.50
C ALA A 55 22.66 -1.11 3.88
N VAL A 56 21.80 -1.80 4.65
CA VAL A 56 22.13 -2.24 6.01
C VAL A 56 22.29 -3.76 6.05
N GLY A 57 23.52 -4.20 6.36
CA GLY A 57 23.83 -5.59 6.68
C GLY A 57 23.71 -5.83 8.18
N VAL A 58 22.97 -6.86 8.58
CA VAL A 58 22.90 -7.27 10.01
C VAL A 58 23.83 -8.46 10.22
N VAL A 59 24.76 -8.35 11.13
CA VAL A 59 25.78 -9.38 11.41
C VAL A 59 25.63 -9.84 12.85
N ILE A 60 25.69 -11.17 13.05
CA ILE A 60 25.82 -11.76 14.39
C ILE A 60 27.21 -12.35 14.49
N ASP A 61 27.90 -12.01 15.56
CA ASP A 61 29.18 -12.62 15.88
C ASP A 61 28.98 -14.04 16.48
N ARG A 62 30.09 -14.75 16.71
CA ARG A 62 30.07 -16.10 17.31
C ARG A 62 29.56 -16.13 18.75
N GLN A 63 29.51 -14.98 19.43
CA GLN A 63 29.03 -14.84 20.78
C GLN A 63 27.55 -14.43 20.84
N GLY A 64 26.92 -14.18 19.67
CA GLY A 64 25.51 -13.80 19.58
C GLY A 64 25.29 -12.28 19.62
N ASN A 65 26.35 -11.44 19.60
CA ASN A 65 26.19 -10.00 19.56
C ASN A 65 25.80 -9.55 18.15
N ILE A 66 24.84 -8.64 18.10
CA ILE A 66 24.34 -8.06 16.86
C ILE A 66 25.10 -6.78 16.57
N SER A 67 25.54 -6.61 15.34
CA SER A 67 26.09 -5.37 14.79
C SER A 67 25.48 -5.08 13.42
N TYR A 68 25.58 -3.82 12.99
CA TYR A 68 25.01 -3.36 11.73
C TYR A 68 26.12 -2.79 10.86
N GLN A 69 26.16 -3.21 9.60
CA GLN A 69 27.11 -2.69 8.61
C GLN A 69 26.38 -1.78 7.64
N VAL A 70 26.82 -0.53 7.56
CA VAL A 70 26.24 0.48 6.65
C VAL A 70 27.40 1.12 5.87
N ASN A 71 27.40 0.97 4.56
CA ASN A 71 28.42 1.51 3.67
C ASN A 71 29.88 1.21 4.14
N GLY A 72 30.12 -0.01 4.63
CA GLY A 72 31.42 -0.44 5.10
C GLY A 72 31.79 -0.03 6.55
N THR A 73 30.95 0.75 7.21
CA THR A 73 31.12 1.11 8.64
C THR A 73 30.28 0.20 9.51
N THR A 74 30.84 -0.28 10.61
CA THR A 74 30.14 -1.11 11.60
C THR A 74 29.61 -0.24 12.73
N TYR A 75 28.34 -0.42 13.05
CA TYR A 75 27.62 0.27 14.13
C TYR A 75 27.14 -0.74 15.18
N ASP A 76 27.10 -0.31 16.41
CA ASP A 76 26.58 -1.09 17.53
C ASP A 76 25.04 -0.95 17.60
N THR A 77 24.41 -1.85 18.35
CA THR A 77 22.97 -1.83 18.66
C THR A 77 22.51 -0.56 19.38
N SER A 78 23.41 0.13 20.06
CA SER A 78 23.12 1.43 20.70
C SER A 78 23.07 2.60 19.71
N GLU A 79 23.64 2.45 18.51
CA GLU A 79 23.74 3.49 17.49
C GLU A 79 22.68 3.35 16.41
N ILE A 80 22.09 2.15 16.28
CA ILE A 80 21.05 1.83 15.28
C ILE A 80 19.76 1.45 16.00
N LEU A 81 18.68 2.17 15.67
CA LEU A 81 17.33 1.71 16.00
C LEU A 81 16.85 0.79 14.88
N HIS A 82 16.63 -0.47 15.19
CA HIS A 82 16.10 -1.46 14.25
C HIS A 82 14.66 -1.78 14.59
N ILE A 83 13.73 -1.40 13.71
CA ILE A 83 12.30 -1.73 13.80
C ILE A 83 12.03 -2.92 12.90
N ARG A 84 11.62 -4.04 13.50
CA ARG A 84 11.27 -5.26 12.77
C ARG A 84 9.78 -5.27 12.51
N GLY A 85 9.40 -5.42 11.24
CA GLY A 85 8.02 -5.47 10.78
C GLY A 85 7.58 -6.87 10.35
N GLY A 86 6.30 -7.00 10.03
CA GLY A 86 5.72 -8.23 9.51
C GLY A 86 5.85 -9.43 10.46
N VAL A 87 6.31 -10.54 9.92
CA VAL A 87 6.52 -11.79 10.69
C VAL A 87 7.97 -11.85 11.16
N VAL A 88 8.15 -12.02 12.47
CA VAL A 88 9.45 -12.27 13.09
C VAL A 88 9.43 -13.69 13.64
N THR A 89 10.21 -14.59 13.04
CA THR A 89 10.34 -15.97 13.54
C THR A 89 11.30 -16.03 14.73
N PRO A 90 11.10 -16.93 15.70
CA PRO A 90 12.05 -17.12 16.79
C PRO A 90 13.47 -17.37 16.25
N GLY A 91 14.45 -16.68 16.81
CA GLY A 91 15.84 -16.75 16.36
C GLY A 91 16.18 -15.91 15.12
N SER A 92 15.19 -15.30 14.44
CA SER A 92 15.45 -14.36 13.34
C SER A 92 15.82 -12.99 13.89
N ILE A 93 16.84 -12.38 13.29
CA ILE A 93 17.26 -11.00 13.59
C ILE A 93 16.41 -10.01 12.80
N SER A 94 15.94 -10.41 11.63
CA SER A 94 15.21 -9.56 10.70
C SER A 94 13.75 -9.97 10.62
N GLY A 95 12.87 -9.01 10.41
CA GLY A 95 11.48 -9.23 10.08
C GLY A 95 11.29 -9.51 8.59
N ALA A 96 10.22 -10.20 8.23
CA ALA A 96 9.80 -10.41 6.84
C ALA A 96 8.53 -9.60 6.54
N GLY A 97 8.61 -8.74 5.53
CA GLY A 97 7.46 -7.94 5.08
C GLY A 97 6.48 -8.73 4.22
N PRO A 98 5.25 -8.22 4.01
CA PRO A 98 4.24 -8.85 3.18
C PRO A 98 4.75 -9.20 1.77
N LEU A 99 5.49 -8.28 1.15
CA LEU A 99 6.06 -8.47 -0.19
C LEU A 99 7.01 -9.68 -0.26
N GLN A 100 7.85 -9.87 0.76
CA GLN A 100 8.79 -11.00 0.80
C GLN A 100 8.07 -12.33 1.02
N LEU A 101 7.06 -12.34 1.90
CA LEU A 101 6.28 -13.52 2.22
C LEU A 101 5.44 -14.01 1.04
N GLN A 102 4.89 -13.07 0.27
CA GLN A 102 3.95 -13.35 -0.82
C GLN A 102 4.59 -13.19 -2.22
N ARG A 103 5.92 -13.19 -2.31
CA ARG A 103 6.65 -12.97 -3.57
C ARG A 103 6.23 -13.89 -4.72
N ARG A 104 5.83 -15.14 -4.42
CA ARG A 104 5.38 -16.10 -5.44
C ARG A 104 4.02 -15.71 -6.03
N SER A 105 3.07 -15.32 -5.19
CA SER A 105 1.74 -14.86 -5.64
C SER A 105 1.85 -13.60 -6.48
N LEU A 106 2.67 -12.65 -6.04
CA LEU A 106 2.91 -11.40 -6.77
C LEU A 106 3.62 -11.65 -8.11
N ALA A 107 4.60 -12.55 -8.14
CA ALA A 107 5.28 -12.95 -9.38
C ALA A 107 4.30 -13.61 -10.37
N LEU A 108 3.38 -14.44 -9.89
CA LEU A 108 2.35 -15.05 -10.75
C LEU A 108 1.40 -14.00 -11.33
N SER A 109 0.97 -13.02 -10.53
CA SER A 109 0.13 -11.91 -11.00
C SER A 109 0.84 -11.08 -12.08
N LEU A 110 2.12 -10.76 -11.87
CA LEU A 110 2.94 -10.06 -12.87
C LEU A 110 3.10 -10.84 -14.17
N ALA A 111 3.42 -12.14 -14.08
CA ALA A 111 3.53 -13.00 -15.25
C ALA A 111 2.21 -13.11 -16.03
N GLY A 112 1.07 -13.11 -15.33
CA GLY A 112 -0.25 -13.05 -15.95
C GLY A 112 -0.49 -11.73 -16.70
N ASP A 113 -0.11 -10.60 -16.10
CA ASP A 113 -0.22 -9.28 -16.74
C ASP A 113 0.73 -9.14 -17.94
N GLU A 114 1.95 -9.68 -17.86
CA GLU A 114 2.89 -9.72 -18.98
C GLU A 114 2.35 -10.56 -20.15
N ALA A 115 1.86 -11.77 -19.88
CA ALA A 115 1.27 -12.64 -20.89
C ALA A 115 0.04 -11.99 -21.56
N ALA A 116 -0.80 -11.32 -20.77
CA ALA A 116 -1.92 -10.53 -21.29
C ALA A 116 -1.46 -9.40 -22.20
N SER A 117 -0.45 -8.65 -21.78
CA SER A 117 0.13 -7.55 -22.56
C SER A 117 0.73 -8.04 -23.87
N GLU A 118 1.50 -9.13 -23.84
CA GLU A 118 2.09 -9.74 -25.03
C GLU A 118 1.00 -10.25 -26.01
N SER A 119 -0.05 -10.86 -25.50
CA SER A 119 -1.19 -11.29 -26.31
C SER A 119 -1.86 -10.13 -27.06
N HIS A 120 -1.96 -8.96 -26.41
CA HIS A 120 -2.53 -7.77 -27.03
C HIS A 120 -1.57 -7.03 -27.97
N VAL A 121 -0.28 -6.99 -27.66
CA VAL A 121 0.73 -6.26 -28.44
C VAL A 121 1.21 -7.07 -29.64
N SER A 122 1.46 -8.35 -29.47
CA SER A 122 2.01 -9.22 -30.52
C SER A 122 0.98 -9.70 -31.53
N GLY A 123 -0.32 -9.46 -31.25
CA GLY A 123 -1.40 -9.92 -32.12
C GLY A 123 -1.37 -11.44 -32.37
N SER A 124 -0.92 -12.20 -31.37
CA SER A 124 -0.73 -13.66 -31.48
C SER A 124 -2.02 -14.42 -31.75
N ILE A 125 -3.17 -13.82 -31.53
CA ILE A 125 -4.47 -14.37 -31.95
C ILE A 125 -4.87 -13.70 -33.26
N PRO A 126 -4.92 -14.44 -34.39
CA PRO A 126 -5.38 -13.87 -35.63
C PRO A 126 -6.82 -13.36 -35.46
N SER A 127 -7.10 -12.16 -35.93
CA SER A 127 -8.43 -11.55 -35.87
C SER A 127 -9.50 -12.35 -36.66
N GLY A 128 -9.07 -13.33 -37.43
CA GLY A 128 -9.95 -14.23 -38.19
C GLY A 128 -9.16 -15.19 -39.06
N VAL A 129 -9.83 -16.20 -39.53
CA VAL A 129 -9.31 -17.20 -40.47
C VAL A 129 -9.99 -17.05 -41.79
N ILE A 130 -9.24 -17.01 -42.88
CA ILE A 130 -9.75 -17.07 -44.25
C ILE A 130 -9.59 -18.51 -44.73
N ASN A 131 -10.70 -19.20 -44.92
CA ASN A 131 -10.71 -20.54 -45.47
C ASN A 131 -10.92 -20.50 -47.00
N SER A 132 -10.07 -21.22 -47.71
CA SER A 132 -10.20 -21.44 -49.14
C SER A 132 -10.66 -22.87 -49.41
N PRO A 133 -11.65 -23.09 -50.30
CA PRO A 133 -12.06 -24.43 -50.73
C PRO A 133 -11.07 -25.09 -51.69
N GLN A 134 -10.11 -24.31 -52.22
CA GLN A 134 -9.07 -24.81 -53.12
C GLN A 134 -7.71 -24.77 -52.39
N GLU A 135 -6.89 -25.78 -52.70
CA GLU A 135 -5.50 -25.77 -52.22
C GLU A 135 -4.73 -24.59 -52.84
N MET A 136 -4.06 -23.83 -51.99
CA MET A 136 -3.25 -22.71 -52.40
C MET A 136 -1.77 -22.97 -52.03
N SER A 137 -0.88 -22.47 -52.86
CA SER A 137 0.53 -22.42 -52.54
C SER A 137 0.79 -21.41 -51.40
N GLN A 138 1.92 -21.53 -50.72
CA GLN A 138 2.29 -20.64 -49.63
C GLN A 138 2.47 -19.20 -50.13
N GLU A 139 2.86 -18.99 -51.36
CA GLU A 139 3.01 -17.68 -51.99
C GLU A 139 1.65 -17.02 -52.22
N GLU A 140 0.68 -17.76 -52.77
CA GLU A 140 -0.68 -17.30 -53.01
C GLU A 140 -1.40 -16.96 -51.68
N ALA A 141 -1.24 -17.78 -50.65
CA ALA A 141 -1.76 -17.52 -49.32
C ALA A 141 -1.17 -16.22 -48.69
N THR A 142 0.12 -15.96 -48.92
CA THR A 142 0.78 -14.75 -48.46
C THR A 142 0.25 -13.50 -49.18
N ILE A 143 0.08 -13.58 -50.49
CA ILE A 143 -0.49 -12.49 -51.30
C ILE A 143 -1.94 -12.20 -50.89
N LEU A 144 -2.74 -13.24 -50.65
CA LEU A 144 -4.13 -13.11 -50.18
C LEU A 144 -4.21 -12.44 -48.84
N LYS A 145 -3.36 -12.88 -47.89
CA LYS A 145 -3.25 -12.25 -46.54
C LYS A 145 -2.89 -10.79 -46.64
N GLN A 146 -1.87 -10.43 -47.44
CA GLN A 146 -1.45 -9.04 -47.61
C GLN A 146 -2.54 -8.17 -48.26
N SER A 147 -3.21 -8.68 -49.28
CA SER A 147 -4.32 -7.99 -49.97
C SER A 147 -5.50 -7.75 -49.00
N PHE A 148 -5.85 -8.76 -48.22
CA PHE A 148 -6.90 -8.65 -47.22
C PHE A 148 -6.55 -7.61 -46.12
N MET A 149 -5.34 -7.66 -45.61
CA MET A 149 -4.85 -6.69 -44.59
C MET A 149 -4.81 -5.26 -45.18
N LYS A 150 -4.39 -5.09 -46.44
CA LYS A 150 -4.34 -3.80 -47.10
C LYS A 150 -5.72 -3.21 -47.32
N ALA A 151 -6.72 -4.06 -47.66
CA ALA A 151 -8.09 -3.65 -47.90
C ALA A 151 -8.89 -3.38 -46.61
N HIS A 152 -8.57 -4.07 -45.51
CA HIS A 152 -9.39 -4.07 -44.26
C HIS A 152 -8.61 -3.72 -42.99
N GLY A 153 -7.28 -3.52 -43.06
CA GLY A 153 -6.43 -3.21 -41.93
C GLY A 153 -6.41 -1.74 -41.48
N GLY A 154 -7.28 -0.88 -42.05
CA GLY A 154 -7.34 0.54 -41.75
C GLY A 154 -8.47 0.90 -40.74
N ARG A 155 -8.46 2.18 -40.30
CA ARG A 155 -9.52 2.74 -39.45
C ARG A 155 -10.93 2.78 -40.06
N GLN A 156 -11.03 2.61 -41.36
CA GLN A 156 -12.32 2.59 -42.11
C GLN A 156 -12.83 1.16 -42.18
N LYS A 157 -13.96 0.89 -41.52
CA LYS A 157 -14.69 -0.37 -41.60
C LYS A 157 -15.51 -0.42 -42.89
N SER A 158 -14.92 -0.88 -43.99
CA SER A 158 -15.69 -1.21 -45.21
C SER A 158 -16.04 -2.70 -45.21
N PRO A 159 -17.21 -3.09 -45.75
CA PRO A 159 -17.57 -4.51 -45.86
C PRO A 159 -16.58 -5.24 -46.75
N ALA A 160 -16.16 -6.43 -46.30
CA ALA A 160 -15.29 -7.32 -47.06
C ALA A 160 -16.11 -8.09 -48.12
N VAL A 161 -15.69 -8.02 -49.37
CA VAL A 161 -16.24 -8.86 -50.43
C VAL A 161 -15.26 -9.99 -50.70
N LEU A 162 -15.67 -11.20 -50.39
CA LEU A 162 -14.90 -12.42 -50.63
C LEU A 162 -15.39 -13.08 -51.92
N THR A 163 -14.49 -13.37 -52.84
CA THR A 163 -14.75 -14.04 -54.09
C THR A 163 -14.12 -15.42 -54.12
N GLY A 164 -14.54 -16.31 -55.07
CA GLY A 164 -13.89 -17.62 -55.22
C GLY A 164 -14.20 -18.65 -54.14
N GLY A 165 -15.33 -18.48 -53.42
CA GLY A 165 -15.72 -19.42 -52.36
C GLY A 165 -14.94 -19.25 -51.05
N LEU A 166 -14.17 -18.19 -50.91
CA LEU A 166 -13.46 -17.85 -49.65
C LEU A 166 -14.47 -17.54 -48.55
N THR A 167 -14.27 -18.10 -47.37
CA THR A 167 -15.07 -17.77 -46.18
C THR A 167 -14.17 -17.14 -45.13
N TYR A 168 -14.62 -16.03 -44.56
CA TYR A 168 -13.97 -15.39 -43.43
C TYR A 168 -14.72 -15.74 -42.15
N GLN A 169 -14.02 -16.34 -41.23
CA GLN A 169 -14.51 -16.59 -39.89
C GLN A 169 -13.77 -15.66 -38.92
N ALA A 170 -14.49 -14.67 -38.43
CA ALA A 170 -13.95 -13.85 -37.36
C ALA A 170 -13.77 -14.73 -36.13
N LEU A 171 -12.58 -14.72 -35.58
CA LEU A 171 -12.34 -15.24 -34.24
C LEU A 171 -12.82 -14.14 -33.28
N SER A 172 -14.09 -14.25 -32.85
CA SER A 172 -14.63 -13.35 -31.82
C SER A 172 -13.88 -13.56 -30.51
N TRP A 173 -13.87 -12.54 -29.68
CA TRP A 173 -13.38 -12.59 -28.29
C TRP A 173 -13.84 -13.89 -27.64
N SER A 174 -12.89 -14.69 -27.27
CA SER A 174 -13.13 -16.01 -26.70
C SER A 174 -13.58 -15.84 -25.24
N PRO A 175 -14.22 -16.84 -24.64
CA PRO A 175 -14.42 -16.92 -23.20
C PRO A 175 -13.13 -16.68 -22.40
N ASP A 176 -11.96 -16.91 -23.02
CA ASP A 176 -10.63 -16.67 -22.43
C ASP A 176 -10.38 -15.19 -22.14
N ASP A 177 -10.95 -14.26 -22.89
CA ASP A 177 -10.80 -12.82 -22.63
C ASP A 177 -11.61 -12.37 -21.40
N LEU A 178 -12.78 -12.99 -21.18
CA LEU A 178 -13.56 -12.78 -19.96
C LEU A 178 -12.84 -13.36 -18.75
N GLN A 179 -12.23 -14.55 -18.87
CA GLN A 179 -11.40 -15.14 -17.82
C GLN A 179 -10.19 -14.29 -17.51
N LEU A 180 -9.60 -13.60 -18.49
CA LEU A 180 -8.50 -12.68 -18.28
C LEU A 180 -8.91 -11.48 -17.41
N LEU A 181 -10.07 -10.88 -17.67
CA LEU A 181 -10.60 -9.78 -16.87
C LEU A 181 -10.90 -10.23 -15.42
N GLU A 182 -11.49 -11.40 -15.25
CA GLU A 182 -11.75 -11.99 -13.94
C GLU A 182 -10.43 -12.30 -13.19
N SER A 183 -9.43 -12.83 -13.90
CA SER A 183 -8.11 -13.10 -13.36
C SER A 183 -7.40 -11.82 -12.88
N ARG A 184 -7.45 -10.73 -13.66
CA ARG A 184 -6.89 -9.43 -13.29
C ARG A 184 -7.59 -8.84 -12.08
N ARG A 185 -8.90 -8.97 -12.01
CA ARG A 185 -9.68 -8.54 -10.85
C ARG A 185 -9.30 -9.33 -9.61
N TYR A 186 -9.23 -10.67 -9.72
CA TYR A 186 -8.78 -11.54 -8.63
C TYR A 186 -7.36 -11.17 -8.18
N SER A 187 -6.45 -10.89 -9.10
CA SER A 187 -5.09 -10.43 -8.77
C SER A 187 -5.10 -9.13 -7.98
N SER A 188 -5.94 -8.17 -8.35
CA SER A 188 -6.07 -6.89 -7.63
C SER A 188 -6.61 -7.09 -6.21
N GLU A 189 -7.62 -7.92 -6.04
CA GLU A 189 -8.18 -8.27 -4.73
C GLU A 189 -7.16 -9.03 -3.86
N GLN A 190 -6.37 -9.91 -4.47
CA GLN A 190 -5.30 -10.65 -3.79
C GLN A 190 -4.20 -9.71 -3.30
N ILE A 191 -3.80 -8.73 -4.12
CA ILE A 191 -2.83 -7.70 -3.70
C ILE A 191 -3.37 -6.90 -2.51
N CYS A 192 -4.64 -6.48 -2.55
CA CYS A 192 -5.29 -5.81 -1.43
C CYS A 192 -5.22 -6.66 -0.16
N THR A 193 -5.50 -7.95 -0.25
CA THR A 193 -5.45 -8.90 0.85
C THR A 193 -4.03 -9.06 1.42
N ILE A 194 -3.02 -9.14 0.55
CA ILE A 194 -1.60 -9.25 0.96
C ILE A 194 -1.16 -8.07 1.82
N PHE A 195 -1.60 -6.86 1.45
CA PHE A 195 -1.26 -5.65 2.19
C PHE A 195 -2.28 -5.28 3.28
N GLY A 196 -3.37 -6.04 3.40
CA GLY A 196 -4.44 -5.77 4.36
C GLY A 196 -5.20 -4.48 4.08
N VAL A 197 -5.25 -4.04 2.82
CA VAL A 197 -5.96 -2.83 2.40
C VAL A 197 -7.34 -3.21 1.90
N PRO A 198 -8.43 -2.64 2.43
CA PRO A 198 -9.77 -2.87 1.87
C PRO A 198 -9.82 -2.47 0.39
N PRO A 199 -10.27 -3.34 -0.53
CA PRO A 199 -10.27 -3.07 -1.97
C PRO A 199 -10.96 -1.76 -2.35
N ALA A 200 -11.97 -1.41 -1.59
CA ALA A 200 -12.74 -0.19 -1.79
C ALA A 200 -11.98 1.10 -1.54
N MET A 201 -10.96 1.09 -0.68
CA MET A 201 -10.15 2.27 -0.41
C MET A 201 -9.31 2.69 -1.62
N ILE A 202 -8.97 1.75 -2.48
CA ILE A 202 -8.18 1.98 -3.70
C ILE A 202 -9.01 1.90 -4.98
N GLY A 203 -10.35 1.90 -4.85
CA GLY A 203 -11.25 1.93 -6.00
C GLY A 203 -11.44 0.59 -6.71
N VAL A 204 -10.96 -0.52 -6.16
CA VAL A 204 -11.25 -1.86 -6.68
C VAL A 204 -12.70 -2.19 -6.34
N SER A 205 -13.55 -2.29 -7.39
CA SER A 205 -14.97 -2.63 -7.23
C SER A 205 -15.12 -4.12 -6.94
N THR A 206 -15.75 -4.45 -5.82
CA THR A 206 -16.24 -5.80 -5.54
C THR A 206 -17.70 -5.90 -5.99
N GLU A 207 -18.05 -6.96 -6.74
CA GLU A 207 -19.42 -7.16 -7.24
C GLU A 207 -20.43 -7.21 -6.09
N GLY A 208 -21.55 -6.53 -6.29
CA GLY A 208 -22.71 -6.62 -5.39
C GLY A 208 -22.78 -5.65 -4.23
N ASN A 209 -21.80 -4.79 -4.01
CA ASN A 209 -21.84 -3.83 -2.90
C ASN A 209 -22.13 -2.40 -3.38
N SER A 210 -23.40 -2.02 -3.38
CA SER A 210 -23.75 -0.59 -3.30
C SER A 210 -23.27 -0.05 -1.95
N LYS A 211 -22.18 0.73 -1.95
CA LYS A 211 -21.58 1.23 -0.72
C LYS A 211 -22.43 2.32 -0.11
N THR A 212 -22.93 2.05 1.08
CA THR A 212 -23.51 3.03 1.97
C THR A 212 -22.39 3.70 2.78
N TYR A 213 -22.56 4.94 3.20
CA TYR A 213 -21.59 5.69 4.02
C TYR A 213 -21.12 4.91 5.26
N SER A 214 -21.99 4.14 5.89
CA SER A 214 -21.68 3.30 7.05
C SER A 214 -20.65 2.22 6.72
N ASN A 215 -20.65 1.66 5.51
CA ASN A 215 -19.70 0.63 5.09
C ASN A 215 -18.29 1.21 4.90
N VAL A 216 -18.17 2.46 4.42
CA VAL A 216 -16.88 3.14 4.27
C VAL A 216 -16.22 3.42 5.63
N GLN A 217 -17.01 3.86 6.61
CA GLN A 217 -16.48 4.08 7.97
C GLN A 217 -16.04 2.77 8.62
N GLN A 218 -16.78 1.69 8.39
CA GLN A 218 -16.44 0.37 8.90
C GLN A 218 -15.15 -0.17 8.24
N ASP A 219 -14.99 0.01 6.92
CA ASP A 219 -13.76 -0.32 6.20
C ASP A 219 -12.56 0.47 6.74
N ASN A 220 -12.71 1.77 6.99
CA ASN A 220 -11.66 2.63 7.56
C ASN A 220 -11.23 2.15 8.94
N ARG A 221 -12.20 1.86 9.80
CA ARG A 221 -11.93 1.35 11.15
C ARG A 221 -11.24 -0.01 11.08
N PHE A 222 -11.72 -0.91 10.22
CA PHE A 222 -11.11 -2.21 9.99
C PHE A 222 -9.64 -2.07 9.56
N PHE A 223 -9.36 -1.18 8.61
CA PHE A 223 -8.01 -0.92 8.14
C PHE A 223 -7.07 -0.41 9.23
N VAL A 224 -7.55 0.52 10.06
CA VAL A 224 -6.76 1.03 11.20
C VAL A 224 -6.51 -0.07 12.22
N ASP A 225 -7.55 -0.78 12.67
CA ASP A 225 -7.47 -1.72 13.77
C ASP A 225 -6.70 -3.00 13.41
N TYR A 226 -6.85 -3.50 12.18
CA TYR A 226 -6.26 -4.79 11.79
C TYR A 226 -4.99 -4.66 10.96
N THR A 227 -4.81 -3.57 10.23
CA THR A 227 -3.63 -3.37 9.37
C THR A 227 -2.65 -2.36 9.96
N LEU A 228 -3.08 -1.11 10.16
CA LEU A 228 -2.17 -0.05 10.59
C LEU A 228 -1.69 -0.21 12.02
N ARG A 229 -2.54 -0.67 12.92
CA ARG A 229 -2.21 -0.84 14.35
C ARG A 229 -0.93 -1.64 14.56
N GLY A 230 -0.71 -2.68 13.76
CA GLY A 230 0.49 -3.49 13.83
C GLY A 230 1.78 -2.73 13.50
N TYR A 231 1.74 -1.83 12.52
CA TYR A 231 2.88 -0.95 12.18
C TYR A 231 3.04 0.16 13.18
N MET A 232 1.94 0.82 13.56
CA MET A 232 1.93 1.90 14.54
C MET A 232 2.55 1.46 15.86
N SER A 233 2.07 0.36 16.44
CA SER A 233 2.57 -0.15 17.72
C SER A 233 4.07 -0.47 17.71
N ARG A 234 4.59 -1.00 16.60
CA ARG A 234 6.04 -1.26 16.48
C ARG A 234 6.86 0.03 16.46
N ILE A 235 6.39 1.03 15.72
CA ILE A 235 7.04 2.34 15.65
C ILE A 235 6.95 3.02 17.03
N GLU A 236 5.75 3.05 17.63
CA GLU A 236 5.51 3.61 18.97
C GLU A 236 6.44 3.03 20.04
N GLN A 237 6.51 1.70 20.13
CA GLN A 237 7.36 1.01 21.10
C GLN A 237 8.84 1.29 20.86
N SER A 238 9.26 1.27 19.58
CA SER A 238 10.66 1.51 19.22
C SER A 238 11.09 2.93 19.54
N PHE A 239 10.28 3.93 19.18
CA PHE A 239 10.57 5.32 19.50
C PHE A 239 10.39 5.63 20.99
N SER A 240 9.45 5.00 21.69
CA SER A 240 9.30 5.13 23.14
C SER A 240 10.55 4.68 23.89
N GLY A 241 11.25 3.65 23.37
CA GLY A 241 12.54 3.20 23.93
C GLY A 241 13.67 4.23 23.84
N LEU A 242 13.54 5.27 22.99
CA LEU A 242 14.50 6.36 22.85
C LEU A 242 14.22 7.54 23.81
N LEU A 243 13.10 7.50 24.54
CA LEU A 243 12.63 8.62 25.35
C LEU A 243 12.99 8.47 26.83
N PRO A 244 13.01 9.57 27.59
CA PRO A 244 13.12 9.51 29.04
C PRO A 244 11.99 8.67 29.67
N ARG A 245 12.31 8.10 30.86
CA ARG A 245 11.31 7.33 31.61
C ARG A 245 10.05 8.15 31.87
N GLY A 246 8.89 7.49 31.66
CA GLY A 246 7.58 8.12 31.85
C GLY A 246 7.06 8.85 30.60
N GLN A 247 7.83 8.89 29.52
CA GLN A 247 7.36 9.38 28.22
C GLN A 247 7.16 8.22 27.25
N VAL A 248 6.12 8.31 26.44
CA VAL A 248 5.79 7.34 25.39
C VAL A 248 5.49 8.08 24.10
N ALA A 249 5.84 7.47 22.98
CA ALA A 249 5.43 7.91 21.67
C ALA A 249 4.16 7.17 21.29
N LEU A 250 3.12 7.89 20.89
CA LEU A 250 1.83 7.33 20.46
C LEU A 250 1.39 8.04 19.18
N PHE A 251 0.78 7.28 18.29
CA PHE A 251 0.05 7.84 17.16
C PHE A 251 -1.36 8.22 17.61
N ASP A 252 -1.78 9.39 17.23
CA ASP A 252 -3.18 9.78 17.31
C ASP A 252 -3.90 9.27 16.04
N ALA A 253 -4.71 8.25 16.20
CA ALA A 253 -5.49 7.64 15.12
C ALA A 253 -6.97 8.04 15.18
N ASP A 254 -7.35 8.88 16.14
CA ASP A 254 -8.74 9.27 16.33
C ASP A 254 -9.30 10.00 15.12
N ASP A 255 -8.47 10.79 14.42
CA ASP A 255 -8.87 11.47 13.19
C ASP A 255 -9.30 10.52 12.07
N PHE A 256 -8.65 9.36 11.97
CA PHE A 256 -8.99 8.34 10.96
C PHE A 256 -10.28 7.57 11.31
N GLN A 257 -10.57 7.48 12.60
CA GLN A 257 -11.75 6.80 13.13
C GLN A 257 -12.88 7.79 13.42
N ARG A 258 -12.70 9.07 13.10
CA ARG A 258 -13.71 10.10 13.39
C ARG A 258 -15.06 9.64 12.88
N ALA A 259 -15.90 9.28 13.84
CA ALA A 259 -17.32 9.08 13.64
C ALA A 259 -17.92 10.32 12.96
N ASP A 260 -19.04 10.15 12.27
CA ASP A 260 -19.81 11.28 11.77
C ASP A 260 -19.89 12.37 12.86
N ARG A 261 -19.75 13.62 12.47
CA ARG A 261 -19.74 14.77 13.40
C ARG A 261 -20.86 14.69 14.42
N LEU A 262 -22.02 14.19 14.00
CA LEU A 262 -23.17 14.01 14.86
C LEU A 262 -22.89 12.98 15.98
N GLN A 263 -22.39 11.81 15.65
CA GLN A 263 -22.08 10.74 16.62
C GLN A 263 -21.00 11.18 17.60
N ARG A 264 -20.01 11.95 17.13
CA ARG A 264 -18.94 12.48 17.98
C ARG A 264 -19.49 13.49 18.99
N TYR A 265 -20.32 14.44 18.54
CA TYR A 265 -20.92 15.42 19.42
C TYR A 265 -21.91 14.76 20.41
N GLU A 266 -22.55 13.70 20.00
CA GLU A 266 -23.39 12.92 20.92
C GLU A 266 -22.57 12.20 21.99
N ALA A 267 -21.41 11.63 21.63
CA ALA A 267 -20.47 11.05 22.58
C ALA A 267 -19.93 12.12 23.56
N HIS A 268 -19.60 13.31 23.08
CA HIS A 268 -19.21 14.43 23.93
C HIS A 268 -20.31 14.86 24.88
N ARG A 269 -21.57 14.94 24.40
CA ARG A 269 -22.72 15.24 25.23
C ARG A 269 -22.87 14.24 26.37
N ILE A 270 -22.79 12.93 26.05
CA ILE A 270 -22.84 11.87 27.05
C ILE A 270 -21.71 12.01 28.08
N GLY A 271 -20.48 12.31 27.63
CA GLY A 271 -19.35 12.51 28.52
C GLY A 271 -19.46 13.70 29.45
N LEU A 272 -20.01 14.81 28.95
CA LEU A 272 -20.30 16.00 29.75
C LEU A 272 -21.43 15.74 30.76
N GLU A 273 -22.52 15.08 30.36
CA GLU A 273 -23.63 14.70 31.21
C GLU A 273 -23.21 13.71 32.32
N ALA A 274 -22.34 12.75 32.00
CA ALA A 274 -21.80 11.79 32.95
C ALA A 274 -20.70 12.39 33.86
N GLY A 275 -20.24 13.61 33.60
CA GLY A 275 -19.24 14.33 34.42
C GLY A 275 -17.79 13.83 34.32
N TRP A 276 -17.45 12.96 33.38
CA TRP A 276 -16.07 12.52 33.15
C TRP A 276 -15.34 13.30 32.05
N LEU A 277 -16.05 14.19 31.33
CA LEU A 277 -15.48 15.20 30.42
C LEU A 277 -15.88 16.60 30.87
N THR A 278 -14.97 17.54 30.69
CA THR A 278 -15.23 18.97 30.87
C THR A 278 -15.39 19.68 29.54
N VAL A 279 -16.09 20.83 29.50
CA VAL A 279 -16.24 21.62 28.27
C VAL A 279 -14.91 22.04 27.66
N ASP A 280 -13.91 22.36 28.50
CA ASP A 280 -12.58 22.73 28.01
C ASP A 280 -11.79 21.54 27.43
N GLU A 281 -12.03 20.33 27.92
CA GLU A 281 -11.47 19.11 27.31
C GLU A 281 -12.13 18.83 25.97
N VAL A 282 -13.43 18.93 25.86
CA VAL A 282 -14.15 18.80 24.59
C VAL A 282 -13.67 19.85 23.58
N ARG A 283 -13.50 21.11 24.01
CA ARG A 283 -12.96 22.15 23.13
C ARG A 283 -11.55 21.82 22.63
N ARG A 284 -10.69 21.29 23.49
CA ARG A 284 -9.35 20.82 23.09
C ARG A 284 -9.39 19.66 22.12
N LEU A 285 -10.30 18.70 22.31
CA LEU A 285 -10.50 17.57 21.41
C LEU A 285 -11.03 17.99 20.02
N GLU A 286 -11.75 19.11 19.97
CA GLU A 286 -12.30 19.67 18.72
C GLU A 286 -11.46 20.82 18.13
N ASP A 287 -10.24 21.05 18.64
CA ASP A 287 -9.36 22.16 18.25
C ASP A 287 -10.02 23.55 18.37
N LEU A 288 -10.96 23.69 19.30
CA LEU A 288 -11.64 24.94 19.58
C LEU A 288 -10.89 25.74 20.67
N PRO A 289 -10.93 27.08 20.61
CA PRO A 289 -10.31 27.92 21.62
C PRO A 289 -10.85 27.57 23.02
N THR A 290 -9.93 27.33 23.97
CA THR A 290 -10.27 27.16 25.39
C THR A 290 -10.36 28.54 26.04
N GLY A 291 -11.45 28.84 26.76
CA GLY A 291 -11.70 30.10 27.44
C GLY A 291 -13.18 30.42 27.48
N GLN A 292 -13.61 31.19 28.48
CA GLN A 292 -15.00 31.66 28.58
C GLN A 292 -15.31 32.54 27.35
N ILE A 293 -16.08 32.02 26.42
CA ILE A 293 -16.82 32.87 25.49
C ILE A 293 -18.07 33.26 26.25
N GLU A 294 -18.12 34.47 26.78
CA GLU A 294 -19.39 35.08 27.18
C GLU A 294 -20.26 35.19 25.92
N VAL A 295 -21.23 34.28 25.81
CA VAL A 295 -22.28 34.42 24.81
C VAL A 295 -23.25 35.47 25.37
N GLU A 296 -23.11 36.72 24.93
CA GLU A 296 -24.19 37.67 25.07
C GLU A 296 -25.41 37.12 24.30
N VAL A 297 -26.32 36.52 25.04
CA VAL A 297 -27.65 36.21 24.53
C VAL A 297 -28.40 37.54 24.50
N THR A 298 -28.31 38.24 23.39
CA THR A 298 -29.25 39.33 23.09
C THR A 298 -30.66 38.74 22.96
N ALA A 299 -31.52 39.10 23.93
CA ALA A 299 -32.95 38.79 24.00
C ALA A 299 -33.73 39.41 22.83
#